data_6a16ed5cd2a2a813ea5bd7add0f94f80
#
_entry.id   6a16ed5cd2a2a813ea5bd7add0f94f80
#
_cell.length_a   1.000
_cell.length_b   1.000
_cell.length_c   1.000
_cell.angle_alpha   90.00
_cell.angle_beta   90.00
_cell.angle_gamma   90.00
#
_symmetry.space_group_name_H-M   'P 1'
#
loop_
_entity.id
_entity.type
_entity.pdbx_description
1 polymer ?
#
loop_
_entity_poly.entity_id
_entity_poly.type
_entity_poly.pdbx_seq_one_letter_code
_entity_poly.pdbx_strand_id
1 'polypeptide(L)'
;MNCRIILTTAVVLGLPLLVFGQRVKPAEDDSPWSSEQAYRPTDASDVTRYKGYRLVWHDEFEGKGRPGKDWSYETGFVRNEELQYYQPDNATVHDGVLDIEGRVERVMNKKYYPQVDNWRHNRRYADYSSASLTTQGRHAFRYGRFEIRAKIPTASGSWPAIWLLGNKHEWPECGEIDIMEYYIKYGAPGILANACWGGTKRYDGQWDEGYVAVSQFEKKDPHWTEKFHVWRLDWTPKYLKIYVDGKLLNTIELRKTRNQGWQGNRLNPFKSDEEDFGLYLILNLALGRHGGTPDNARYPIHYYVDYVRVYQPVRVAYECRHIF
;
A
#
# COMPACT_ATOMS: atom_id res chain seq x y z
N MET A 1 -32.75 70.42 32.95
CA MET A 1 -33.57 69.78 31.92
C MET A 1 -33.22 68.30 31.92
N ASN A 2 -34.09 67.49 32.53
CA ASN A 2 -33.86 66.07 32.73
C ASN A 2 -34.39 65.29 31.52
N CYS A 3 -33.57 64.51 30.88
CA CYS A 3 -34.01 63.57 29.87
C CYS A 3 -33.83 62.15 30.41
N ARG A 4 -34.97 61.48 30.70
CA ARG A 4 -35.04 60.10 31.14
C ARG A 4 -34.86 59.17 29.95
N ILE A 5 -33.92 58.25 30.07
CA ILE A 5 -33.74 57.14 29.15
C ILE A 5 -34.61 55.98 29.64
N ILE A 6 -35.54 55.56 28.82
CA ILE A 6 -36.38 54.35 29.01
C ILE A 6 -35.63 53.17 28.43
N LEU A 7 -35.22 52.24 29.31
CA LEU A 7 -34.71 50.92 28.87
C LEU A 7 -35.93 50.01 28.59
N THR A 8 -36.11 49.63 27.34
CA THR A 8 -37.01 48.55 26.95
C THR A 8 -36.20 47.23 26.90
N THR A 9 -36.49 46.36 27.85
CA THR A 9 -35.95 44.99 27.87
C THR A 9 -36.68 44.13 26.81
N ALA A 10 -35.98 43.77 25.75
CA ALA A 10 -36.48 42.80 24.79
C ALA A 10 -36.09 41.37 25.31
N VAL A 11 -37.12 40.62 25.69
CA VAL A 11 -36.97 39.18 26.00
C VAL A 11 -36.87 38.44 24.66
N VAL A 12 -35.66 37.95 24.36
CA VAL A 12 -35.43 37.04 23.22
C VAL A 12 -35.74 35.62 23.70
N LEU A 13 -36.87 35.10 23.33
CA LEU A 13 -37.21 33.68 23.46
C LEU A 13 -36.31 32.88 22.50
N GLY A 14 -35.31 32.23 23.04
CA GLY A 14 -34.47 31.32 22.31
C GLY A 14 -35.20 30.00 21.98
N LEU A 15 -35.58 29.84 20.73
CA LEU A 15 -35.96 28.54 20.19
C LEU A 15 -34.71 27.69 20.03
N PRO A 16 -34.70 26.43 20.49
CA PRO A 16 -33.57 25.53 20.23
C PRO A 16 -33.59 25.19 18.72
N LEU A 17 -32.53 25.58 18.01
CA LEU A 17 -32.23 25.04 16.70
C LEU A 17 -31.95 23.55 16.86
N LEU A 18 -32.92 22.71 16.52
CA LEU A 18 -32.74 21.31 16.25
C LEU A 18 -31.91 21.23 14.96
N VAL A 19 -30.59 21.12 15.15
CA VAL A 19 -29.67 20.67 14.09
C VAL A 19 -30.00 19.20 13.86
N PHE A 20 -30.83 18.92 12.89
CA PHE A 20 -30.94 17.59 12.29
C PHE A 20 -29.59 17.28 11.65
N GLY A 21 -28.69 16.72 12.42
CA GLY A 21 -27.54 16.01 11.88
C GLY A 21 -28.09 14.86 11.03
N GLN A 22 -28.12 15.04 9.72
CA GLN A 22 -28.28 13.93 8.81
C GLN A 22 -27.11 12.98 9.13
N ARG A 23 -27.41 11.86 9.84
CA ARG A 23 -26.53 10.72 9.82
C ARG A 23 -26.42 10.31 8.35
N VAL A 24 -25.30 10.68 7.73
CA VAL A 24 -24.88 10.04 6.49
C VAL A 24 -24.75 8.57 6.86
N LYS A 25 -25.70 7.74 6.44
CA LYS A 25 -25.55 6.29 6.49
C LYS A 25 -24.23 6.00 5.81
N PRO A 26 -23.34 5.19 6.42
CA PRO A 26 -22.19 4.66 5.71
C PRO A 26 -22.76 4.08 4.41
N ALA A 27 -22.15 4.40 3.28
CA ALA A 27 -22.54 3.81 2.01
C ALA A 27 -22.58 2.29 2.24
N GLU A 28 -23.73 1.67 1.98
CA GLU A 28 -23.85 0.22 2.06
C GLU A 28 -22.72 -0.35 1.23
N ASP A 29 -21.93 -1.23 1.83
CA ASP A 29 -20.80 -1.85 1.17
C ASP A 29 -21.35 -2.80 0.10
N ASP A 30 -21.60 -2.25 -1.11
CA ASP A 30 -21.94 -3.01 -2.32
C ASP A 30 -20.79 -3.92 -2.79
N SER A 31 -19.74 -4.04 -1.99
CA SER A 31 -18.68 -5.04 -2.19
C SER A 31 -19.32 -6.42 -2.05
N PRO A 32 -19.08 -7.34 -2.99
CA PRO A 32 -19.53 -8.73 -2.85
C PRO A 32 -18.86 -9.45 -1.65
N TRP A 33 -18.10 -8.72 -0.87
CA TRP A 33 -17.34 -9.13 0.29
C TRP A 33 -18.02 -8.64 1.57
N SER A 34 -18.70 -9.51 2.32
CA SER A 34 -19.23 -9.12 3.63
C SER A 34 -18.09 -9.04 4.65
N SER A 35 -18.05 -7.94 5.40
CA SER A 35 -17.01 -7.59 6.36
C SER A 35 -16.89 -8.55 7.56
N GLU A 36 -17.87 -9.39 7.82
CA GLU A 36 -17.93 -10.22 9.04
C GLU A 36 -17.14 -11.53 8.97
N GLN A 37 -16.68 -11.96 7.78
CA GLN A 37 -15.95 -13.23 7.62
C GLN A 37 -14.42 -13.10 7.59
N ALA A 38 -13.89 -11.89 7.69
CA ALA A 38 -12.48 -11.62 7.38
C ALA A 38 -11.52 -11.71 8.58
N TYR A 39 -12.00 -11.81 9.81
CA TYR A 39 -11.11 -11.77 10.98
C TYR A 39 -11.13 -13.07 11.78
N ARG A 40 -10.27 -14.00 11.39
CA ARG A 40 -9.73 -14.99 12.31
C ARG A 40 -8.21 -14.95 12.17
N PRO A 41 -7.42 -14.90 13.27
CA PRO A 41 -6.00 -15.22 13.20
C PRO A 41 -5.93 -16.66 12.71
N THR A 42 -5.49 -16.85 11.49
CA THR A 42 -5.44 -18.17 10.88
C THR A 42 -4.11 -18.80 11.19
N ASP A 43 -4.18 -19.99 11.74
CA ASP A 43 -3.19 -21.04 11.51
C ASP A 43 -3.05 -21.18 9.98
N ALA A 44 -1.83 -21.38 9.47
CA ALA A 44 -1.54 -21.47 8.03
C ALA A 44 -2.40 -22.49 7.26
N SER A 45 -3.07 -23.39 7.96
CA SER A 45 -4.01 -24.36 7.43
C SER A 45 -5.38 -23.79 6.99
N ASP A 46 -5.71 -22.52 7.34
CA ASP A 46 -7.06 -21.98 7.15
C ASP A 46 -7.08 -20.88 6.08
N VAL A 47 -6.86 -21.27 4.81
CA VAL A 47 -7.09 -20.38 3.66
C VAL A 47 -8.57 -19.98 3.62
N THR A 48 -8.87 -18.73 3.88
CA THR A 48 -10.24 -18.20 3.86
C THR A 48 -10.88 -18.44 2.50
N ARG A 49 -12.07 -19.03 2.49
CA ARG A 49 -12.84 -19.27 1.25
C ARG A 49 -13.93 -18.21 1.12
N TYR A 50 -13.90 -17.47 0.02
CA TYR A 50 -14.91 -16.47 -0.30
C TYR A 50 -15.89 -17.01 -1.34
N LYS A 51 -17.21 -16.89 -1.07
CA LYS A 51 -18.27 -17.32 -1.99
C LYS A 51 -18.14 -16.58 -3.34
N GLY A 52 -18.05 -17.33 -4.45
CA GLY A 52 -17.94 -16.78 -5.80
C GLY A 52 -16.52 -16.33 -6.19
N TYR A 53 -15.53 -16.63 -5.37
CA TYR A 53 -14.11 -16.38 -5.65
C TYR A 53 -13.30 -17.66 -5.55
N ARG A 54 -12.17 -17.69 -6.26
CA ARG A 54 -11.15 -18.75 -6.15
C ARG A 54 -9.84 -18.13 -5.76
N LEU A 55 -9.08 -18.78 -4.93
CA LEU A 55 -7.68 -18.48 -4.70
C LEU A 55 -6.92 -18.78 -6.00
N VAL A 56 -6.25 -17.77 -6.58
CA VAL A 56 -5.54 -17.91 -7.86
C VAL A 56 -4.03 -17.97 -7.67
N TRP A 57 -3.54 -17.37 -6.59
CA TRP A 57 -2.14 -17.41 -6.20
C TRP A 57 -2.00 -17.10 -4.71
N HIS A 58 -1.01 -17.73 -4.06
CA HIS A 58 -0.64 -17.43 -2.67
C HIS A 58 0.79 -17.84 -2.37
N ASP A 59 1.35 -17.26 -1.32
CA ASP A 59 2.55 -17.71 -0.64
C ASP A 59 2.32 -17.59 0.88
N GLU A 60 2.45 -18.71 1.58
CA GLU A 60 2.28 -18.80 3.04
C GLU A 60 3.66 -18.79 3.75
N PHE A 61 4.74 -18.63 3.02
CA PHE A 61 6.11 -18.57 3.52
C PHE A 61 6.50 -19.73 4.47
N GLU A 62 5.99 -20.93 4.21
CA GLU A 62 6.26 -22.13 5.04
C GLU A 62 7.67 -22.72 4.89
N GLY A 63 8.49 -22.19 4.00
CA GLY A 63 9.82 -22.66 3.71
C GLY A 63 10.87 -22.23 4.74
N LYS A 64 12.15 -22.42 4.37
CA LYS A 64 13.32 -21.85 5.07
C LYS A 64 14.32 -21.30 4.08
N GLY A 65 14.98 -20.21 4.47
CA GLY A 65 16.01 -19.56 3.66
C GLY A 65 15.42 -18.53 2.70
N ARG A 66 15.75 -18.56 1.43
CA ARG A 66 15.25 -17.57 0.47
C ARG A 66 13.79 -17.83 0.10
N PRO A 67 12.98 -16.77 -0.08
CA PRO A 67 11.66 -16.88 -0.69
C PRO A 67 11.66 -17.67 -2.00
N GLY A 68 10.52 -18.32 -2.29
CA GLY A 68 10.35 -19.22 -3.42
C GLY A 68 10.52 -18.56 -4.80
N LYS A 69 10.41 -19.39 -5.85
CA LYS A 69 10.64 -18.99 -7.25
C LYS A 69 9.66 -17.94 -7.80
N ASP A 70 8.57 -17.69 -7.09
CA ASP A 70 7.55 -16.71 -7.48
C ASP A 70 8.00 -15.27 -7.23
N TRP A 71 9.11 -15.10 -6.50
CA TRP A 71 9.69 -13.82 -6.16
C TRP A 71 10.97 -13.56 -6.95
N SER A 72 11.08 -12.33 -7.42
CA SER A 72 12.30 -11.71 -7.95
C SER A 72 12.77 -10.63 -6.99
N TYR A 73 14.03 -10.19 -7.11
CA TYR A 73 14.60 -9.16 -6.23
C TYR A 73 14.99 -7.93 -7.03
N GLU A 74 14.64 -6.77 -6.51
CA GLU A 74 15.31 -5.54 -6.91
C GLU A 74 16.67 -5.45 -6.20
N THR A 75 17.69 -4.98 -6.89
CA THR A 75 19.06 -4.93 -6.34
C THR A 75 19.70 -3.58 -6.60
N GLY A 76 20.32 -3.02 -5.57
CA GLY A 76 21.02 -1.74 -5.63
C GLY A 76 20.20 -0.58 -5.08
N PHE A 77 20.57 0.62 -5.50
CA PHE A 77 19.77 1.81 -5.29
C PHE A 77 18.69 1.88 -6.37
N VAL A 78 17.42 1.80 -6.01
CA VAL A 78 16.34 1.59 -6.98
C VAL A 78 15.50 2.84 -7.23
N ARG A 79 14.97 3.49 -6.18
CA ARG A 79 14.06 4.65 -6.31
C ARG A 79 14.28 5.68 -5.21
N ASN A 80 13.70 6.87 -5.38
CA ASN A 80 13.52 7.91 -4.37
C ASN A 80 14.79 8.40 -3.64
N GLU A 81 16.00 8.09 -4.15
CA GLU A 81 17.28 8.35 -3.46
C GLU A 81 17.30 7.81 -2.02
N GLU A 82 16.62 6.72 -1.76
CA GLU A 82 16.58 6.03 -0.48
C GLU A 82 17.98 5.68 0.02
N LEU A 83 18.12 5.41 1.32
CA LEU A 83 19.43 5.21 1.94
C LEU A 83 19.98 3.79 1.76
N GLN A 84 19.11 2.78 1.72
CA GLN A 84 19.52 1.39 1.65
C GLN A 84 20.00 0.96 0.25
N TYR A 85 20.88 -0.01 0.25
CA TYR A 85 21.15 -0.87 -0.89
C TYR A 85 20.27 -2.11 -0.78
N TYR A 86 19.38 -2.35 -1.75
CA TYR A 86 18.59 -3.57 -1.78
C TYR A 86 19.45 -4.75 -2.21
N GLN A 87 19.33 -5.86 -1.46
CA GLN A 87 20.01 -7.13 -1.74
C GLN A 87 19.20 -8.32 -1.23
N PRO A 88 19.31 -9.51 -1.88
CA PRO A 88 18.54 -10.69 -1.51
C PRO A 88 18.81 -11.19 -0.09
N ASP A 89 20.01 -10.95 0.47
CA ASP A 89 20.42 -11.47 1.76
C ASP A 89 19.70 -10.81 2.96
N ASN A 90 18.92 -9.77 2.69
CA ASN A 90 18.05 -9.12 3.66
C ASN A 90 16.59 -9.66 3.64
N ALA A 91 16.31 -10.74 2.91
CA ALA A 91 15.02 -11.40 2.89
C ALA A 91 15.17 -12.89 3.16
N THR A 92 14.58 -13.36 4.26
CA THR A 92 14.68 -14.74 4.70
C THR A 92 13.31 -15.27 5.12
N VAL A 93 12.99 -16.49 4.74
CA VAL A 93 11.81 -17.22 5.22
C VAL A 93 12.22 -18.09 6.40
N HIS A 94 11.54 -17.97 7.52
CA HIS A 94 11.70 -18.79 8.72
C HIS A 94 10.43 -18.75 9.56
N ASP A 95 10.16 -19.79 10.31
CA ASP A 95 9.05 -19.89 11.27
C ASP A 95 7.68 -19.49 10.67
N GLY A 96 7.45 -19.78 9.37
CA GLY A 96 6.20 -19.48 8.68
C GLY A 96 6.06 -18.00 8.27
N VAL A 97 7.13 -17.22 8.26
CA VAL A 97 7.08 -15.82 7.82
C VAL A 97 8.22 -15.48 6.85
N LEU A 98 7.97 -14.56 5.95
CA LEU A 98 9.02 -13.79 5.28
C LEU A 98 9.46 -12.66 6.21
N ASP A 99 10.75 -12.61 6.51
CA ASP A 99 11.42 -11.53 7.24
C ASP A 99 12.24 -10.68 6.27
N ILE A 100 11.84 -9.41 6.10
CA ILE A 100 12.61 -8.40 5.37
C ILE A 100 13.32 -7.55 6.43
N GLU A 101 14.64 -7.65 6.47
CA GLU A 101 15.46 -7.01 7.48
C GLU A 101 16.11 -5.72 6.95
N GLY A 102 15.90 -4.61 7.66
CA GLY A 102 16.65 -3.37 7.48
C GLY A 102 17.86 -3.34 8.43
N ARG A 103 19.08 -3.20 7.89
CA ARG A 103 20.33 -3.27 8.67
C ARG A 103 21.14 -1.98 8.55
N VAL A 104 21.84 -1.61 9.62
CA VAL A 104 23.01 -0.72 9.54
C VAL A 104 24.17 -1.58 9.04
N GLU A 105 24.44 -1.51 7.76
CA GLU A 105 25.43 -2.35 7.09
C GLU A 105 26.06 -1.58 5.93
N ARG A 106 27.40 -1.51 5.91
CA ARG A 106 28.09 -0.87 4.81
C ARG A 106 28.23 -1.80 3.62
N VAL A 107 27.50 -1.51 2.55
CA VAL A 107 27.46 -2.30 1.32
C VAL A 107 28.09 -1.53 0.16
N MET A 108 29.01 -2.17 -0.57
CA MET A 108 29.59 -1.60 -1.78
C MET A 108 28.56 -1.66 -2.94
N ASN A 109 28.35 -0.53 -3.58
CA ASN A 109 27.53 -0.48 -4.78
C ASN A 109 28.25 -1.14 -5.97
N LYS A 110 27.77 -2.32 -6.38
CA LYS A 110 28.34 -3.08 -7.52
C LYS A 110 28.21 -2.34 -8.86
N LYS A 111 27.35 -1.31 -8.94
CA LYS A 111 27.14 -0.48 -10.12
C LYS A 111 27.78 0.90 -9.99
N TYR A 112 28.70 1.07 -9.03
CA TYR A 112 29.37 2.35 -8.81
C TYR A 112 30.18 2.78 -10.01
N TYR A 113 29.95 4.04 -10.44
CA TYR A 113 30.74 4.71 -11.47
C TYR A 113 30.90 6.20 -11.11
N PRO A 114 32.12 6.68 -10.82
CA PRO A 114 32.32 7.96 -10.14
C PRO A 114 32.03 9.21 -10.99
N GLN A 115 31.92 9.07 -12.30
CA GLN A 115 31.81 10.21 -13.23
C GLN A 115 30.44 10.37 -13.88
N VAL A 116 29.40 9.81 -13.26
CA VAL A 116 28.03 9.91 -13.77
C VAL A 116 27.17 10.78 -12.85
N ASP A 117 26.37 11.64 -13.44
CA ASP A 117 25.31 12.35 -12.73
C ASP A 117 24.05 11.46 -12.62
N ASN A 118 24.21 10.37 -11.89
CA ASN A 118 23.14 9.43 -11.59
C ASN A 118 23.32 8.90 -10.17
N TRP A 119 22.45 9.31 -9.28
CA TRP A 119 22.51 8.97 -7.86
C TRP A 119 22.53 7.45 -7.58
N ARG A 120 22.03 6.61 -8.49
CA ARG A 120 22.09 5.15 -8.37
C ARG A 120 23.51 4.60 -8.59
N HIS A 121 24.36 5.35 -9.29
CA HIS A 121 25.69 4.91 -9.70
C HIS A 121 26.82 5.72 -9.06
N ASN A 122 26.61 6.99 -8.71
CA ASN A 122 27.67 7.84 -8.16
C ASN A 122 27.91 7.64 -6.66
N ARG A 123 27.03 6.94 -5.94
CA ARG A 123 27.23 6.54 -4.54
C ARG A 123 28.04 5.24 -4.50
N ARG A 124 29.26 5.30 -3.95
CA ARG A 124 30.16 4.14 -3.85
C ARG A 124 29.70 3.12 -2.84
N TYR A 125 29.13 3.58 -1.73
CA TYR A 125 28.64 2.74 -0.65
C TYR A 125 27.24 3.17 -0.23
N ALA A 126 26.49 2.24 0.31
CA ALA A 126 25.37 2.48 1.21
C ALA A 126 25.81 2.18 2.63
N ASP A 127 25.25 2.85 3.62
CA ASP A 127 25.46 2.56 5.04
C ASP A 127 24.29 1.76 5.64
N TYR A 128 23.34 1.41 4.80
CA TYR A 128 22.18 0.58 5.13
C TYR A 128 21.91 -0.43 4.03
N SER A 129 21.41 -1.59 4.43
CA SER A 129 20.89 -2.61 3.51
C SER A 129 19.46 -2.98 3.85
N SER A 130 18.73 -3.48 2.85
CA SER A 130 17.36 -4.00 3.00
C SER A 130 17.01 -4.91 1.82
N ALA A 131 15.75 -5.36 1.72
CA ALA A 131 15.28 -6.10 0.55
C ALA A 131 14.01 -5.49 -0.05
N SER A 132 13.87 -5.71 -1.35
CA SER A 132 12.67 -5.48 -2.13
C SER A 132 12.40 -6.72 -2.98
N LEU A 133 11.25 -7.36 -2.73
CA LEU A 133 10.78 -8.53 -3.44
C LEU A 133 9.65 -8.13 -4.38
N THR A 134 9.60 -8.76 -5.55
CA THR A 134 8.56 -8.46 -6.53
C THR A 134 8.12 -9.72 -7.27
N THR A 135 6.84 -9.79 -7.65
CA THR A 135 6.33 -10.83 -8.55
C THR A 135 6.51 -10.46 -10.03
N GLN A 136 7.24 -9.40 -10.35
CA GLN A 136 7.50 -8.96 -11.73
C GLN A 136 8.12 -10.09 -12.58
N GLY A 137 7.52 -10.31 -13.77
CA GLY A 137 7.94 -11.38 -14.67
C GLY A 137 7.54 -12.78 -14.21
N ARG A 138 6.80 -12.91 -13.11
CA ARG A 138 6.29 -14.17 -12.55
C ARG A 138 4.76 -14.17 -12.50
N HIS A 139 4.18 -13.19 -11.78
CA HIS A 139 2.75 -13.02 -11.63
C HIS A 139 2.38 -11.55 -11.81
N ALA A 140 1.37 -11.29 -12.61
CA ALA A 140 0.70 -10.01 -12.71
C ALA A 140 -0.82 -10.26 -12.68
N PHE A 141 -1.54 -9.38 -12.04
CA PHE A 141 -2.94 -9.56 -11.75
C PHE A 141 -3.77 -8.42 -12.33
N ARG A 142 -5.02 -8.72 -12.64
CA ARG A 142 -6.03 -7.73 -12.97
C ARG A 142 -7.31 -8.08 -12.24
N TYR A 143 -7.76 -7.19 -11.37
CA TYR A 143 -8.87 -7.39 -10.44
C TYR A 143 -8.65 -8.51 -9.42
N GLY A 144 -9.44 -8.49 -8.39
CA GLY A 144 -9.46 -9.49 -7.35
C GLY A 144 -9.36 -8.90 -5.95
N ARG A 145 -9.32 -9.78 -4.96
CA ARG A 145 -8.98 -9.47 -3.57
C ARG A 145 -7.56 -9.89 -3.32
N PHE A 146 -6.78 -8.97 -2.76
CA PHE A 146 -5.43 -9.23 -2.26
C PHE A 146 -5.49 -9.14 -0.75
N GLU A 147 -4.98 -10.12 -0.06
CA GLU A 147 -4.84 -10.14 1.39
C GLU A 147 -3.40 -10.45 1.75
N ILE A 148 -2.80 -9.55 2.49
CA ILE A 148 -1.43 -9.67 2.98
C ILE A 148 -1.48 -9.52 4.50
N ARG A 149 -1.09 -10.57 5.24
CA ARG A 149 -0.95 -10.47 6.69
C ARG A 149 0.48 -10.14 7.02
N ALA A 150 0.69 -8.97 7.62
CA ALA A 150 2.03 -8.47 7.86
C ALA A 150 2.11 -7.63 9.14
N LYS A 151 3.30 -7.67 9.79
CA LYS A 151 3.70 -6.79 10.86
C LYS A 151 4.81 -5.88 10.37
N ILE A 152 4.55 -4.58 10.34
CA ILE A 152 5.45 -3.57 9.80
C ILE A 152 6.35 -2.97 10.88
N PRO A 153 7.61 -2.63 10.57
CA PRO A 153 8.44 -1.84 11.47
C PRO A 153 7.98 -0.38 11.48
N THR A 154 7.98 0.23 12.67
CA THR A 154 7.62 1.65 12.87
C THR A 154 8.76 2.45 13.50
N ALA A 155 9.96 1.89 13.54
CA ALA A 155 11.15 2.60 13.98
C ALA A 155 11.47 3.78 13.08
N SER A 156 12.09 4.82 13.62
CA SER A 156 12.51 5.99 12.84
C SER A 156 13.41 5.57 11.68
N GLY A 157 13.12 6.11 10.51
CA GLY A 157 13.78 5.79 9.25
C GLY A 157 13.14 4.67 8.47
N SER A 158 12.17 3.92 9.03
CA SER A 158 11.51 2.84 8.29
C SER A 158 10.41 3.34 7.36
N TRP A 159 10.35 2.75 6.17
CA TRP A 159 9.32 2.98 5.15
C TRP A 159 8.95 1.66 4.47
N PRO A 160 8.24 0.77 5.17
CA PRO A 160 7.71 -0.47 4.60
C PRO A 160 6.56 -0.18 3.66
N ALA A 161 6.43 -1.01 2.59
CA ALA A 161 5.34 -0.91 1.63
C ALA A 161 4.85 -2.29 1.16
N ILE A 162 3.53 -2.34 0.88
CA ILE A 162 2.81 -3.39 0.16
C ILE A 162 2.11 -2.69 -1.00
N TRP A 163 2.56 -2.91 -2.23
CA TRP A 163 2.07 -2.15 -3.35
C TRP A 163 2.12 -2.92 -4.66
N LEU A 164 1.42 -2.42 -5.66
CA LEU A 164 1.38 -3.00 -7.00
C LEU A 164 1.77 -1.97 -8.05
N LEU A 165 2.46 -2.44 -9.09
CA LEU A 165 2.91 -1.61 -10.19
C LEU A 165 2.59 -2.29 -11.53
N GLY A 166 2.15 -1.51 -12.52
CA GLY A 166 1.84 -2.03 -13.85
C GLY A 166 3.08 -2.56 -14.59
N ASN A 167 2.90 -3.66 -15.30
CA ASN A 167 3.97 -4.34 -16.05
C ASN A 167 4.22 -3.76 -17.44
N LYS A 168 3.40 -2.81 -17.90
CA LYS A 168 3.54 -2.08 -19.18
C LYS A 168 3.48 -0.59 -18.92
N HIS A 169 4.02 0.18 -19.85
CA HIS A 169 4.19 1.62 -19.77
C HIS A 169 5.19 2.09 -18.71
N GLU A 170 5.61 3.33 -18.84
CA GLU A 170 6.49 4.00 -17.88
C GLU A 170 5.66 4.51 -16.70
N TRP A 171 6.25 4.53 -15.51
CA TRP A 171 5.62 5.20 -14.36
C TRP A 171 5.47 6.70 -14.60
N PRO A 172 4.33 7.31 -14.21
CA PRO A 172 3.18 6.74 -13.49
C PRO A 172 2.05 6.21 -14.39
N GLU A 173 2.23 6.18 -15.70
CA GLU A 173 1.19 5.76 -16.66
C GLU A 173 0.87 4.27 -16.60
N CYS A 174 1.80 3.47 -16.08
CA CYS A 174 1.60 2.05 -15.80
C CYS A 174 0.56 1.80 -14.69
N GLY A 175 0.29 2.79 -13.85
CA GLY A 175 -0.54 2.68 -12.65
C GLY A 175 0.18 2.06 -11.45
N GLU A 176 -0.10 2.60 -10.27
CA GLU A 176 0.41 2.16 -8.98
C GLU A 176 -0.73 2.08 -7.98
N ILE A 177 -0.75 1.04 -7.15
CA ILE A 177 -1.71 0.88 -6.05
C ILE A 177 -0.93 0.58 -4.78
N ASP A 178 -0.99 1.48 -3.81
CA ASP A 178 -0.37 1.30 -2.50
C ASP A 178 -1.41 0.73 -1.54
N ILE A 179 -1.35 -0.58 -1.29
CA ILE A 179 -2.24 -1.24 -0.32
C ILE A 179 -1.89 -0.77 1.08
N MET A 180 -0.61 -0.58 1.34
CA MET A 180 -0.08 -0.06 2.59
C MET A 180 1.27 0.59 2.37
N GLU A 181 1.43 1.81 2.82
CA GLU A 181 2.70 2.42 3.12
C GLU A 181 2.69 2.98 4.55
N TYR A 182 3.81 2.89 5.23
CA TYR A 182 4.02 3.56 6.50
C TYR A 182 5.15 4.55 6.36
N TYR A 183 4.86 5.82 6.60
CA TYR A 183 5.87 6.88 6.69
C TYR A 183 5.36 8.14 7.40
N ILE A 184 6.26 9.12 7.58
CA ILE A 184 5.93 10.39 8.22
C ILE A 184 5.33 11.36 7.18
N LYS A 185 4.04 11.67 7.35
CA LYS A 185 3.32 12.65 6.54
C LYS A 185 2.58 13.62 7.46
N TYR A 186 2.50 14.88 7.09
CA TYR A 186 1.90 15.94 7.91
C TYR A 186 2.51 16.03 9.34
N GLY A 187 3.81 15.70 9.47
CA GLY A 187 4.53 15.74 10.75
C GLY A 187 4.23 14.58 11.72
N ALA A 188 3.49 13.54 11.26
CA ALA A 188 3.15 12.40 12.11
C ALA A 188 3.29 11.07 11.32
N PRO A 189 3.62 9.95 12.02
CA PRO A 189 3.56 8.62 11.43
C PRO A 189 2.15 8.28 10.97
N GLY A 190 2.02 7.75 9.76
CA GLY A 190 0.73 7.41 9.18
C GLY A 190 0.76 6.16 8.32
N ILE A 191 -0.41 5.57 8.18
CA ILE A 191 -0.70 4.54 7.18
C ILE A 191 -1.33 5.23 5.98
N LEU A 192 -0.78 4.96 4.81
CA LEU A 192 -1.25 5.48 3.54
C LEU A 192 -1.79 4.34 2.68
N ALA A 193 -2.82 4.67 1.91
CA ALA A 193 -3.51 3.75 1.00
C ALA A 193 -3.90 4.54 -0.26
N ASN A 194 -3.12 4.39 -1.34
CA ASN A 194 -3.16 5.32 -2.46
C ASN A 194 -3.35 4.61 -3.80
N ALA A 195 -3.64 5.39 -4.84
CA ALA A 195 -3.37 5.01 -6.21
C ALA A 195 -2.79 6.18 -6.99
N CYS A 196 -1.92 5.85 -7.96
CA CYS A 196 -1.27 6.82 -8.84
C CYS A 196 -1.45 6.42 -10.31
N TRP A 197 -1.68 7.43 -11.16
CA TRP A 197 -1.76 7.28 -12.62
C TRP A 197 -1.14 8.48 -13.33
N GLY A 198 -0.98 8.40 -14.65
CA GLY A 198 -0.29 9.40 -15.45
C GLY A 198 -1.00 10.74 -15.55
N GLY A 199 -0.26 11.82 -15.37
CA GLY A 199 -0.67 13.20 -15.62
C GLY A 199 -0.40 13.64 -17.06
N THR A 200 -0.13 14.94 -17.24
CA THR A 200 0.09 15.57 -18.54
C THR A 200 1.54 15.63 -18.99
N LYS A 201 2.47 15.32 -18.11
CA LYS A 201 3.92 15.36 -18.33
C LYS A 201 4.56 14.05 -17.89
N ARG A 202 5.78 13.79 -18.36
CA ARG A 202 6.58 12.67 -17.88
C ARG A 202 6.80 12.76 -16.38
N TYR A 203 6.60 11.66 -15.68
CA TYR A 203 6.71 11.55 -14.21
C TYR A 203 5.75 12.44 -13.41
N ASP A 204 4.70 12.97 -14.05
CA ASP A 204 3.63 13.71 -13.40
C ASP A 204 2.56 12.73 -12.90
N GLY A 205 2.65 12.34 -11.64
CA GLY A 205 1.71 11.42 -11.00
C GLY A 205 0.45 12.13 -10.51
N GLN A 206 -0.71 11.62 -10.91
CA GLN A 206 -2.00 11.99 -10.32
C GLN A 206 -2.32 11.02 -9.22
N TRP A 207 -2.65 11.52 -8.03
CA TRP A 207 -2.82 10.72 -6.84
C TRP A 207 -4.23 10.81 -6.27
N ASP A 208 -4.75 9.68 -5.83
CA ASP A 208 -5.85 9.59 -4.87
C ASP A 208 -5.28 8.99 -3.58
N GLU A 209 -5.28 9.78 -2.50
CA GLU A 209 -4.55 9.47 -1.27
C GLU A 209 -5.51 9.23 -0.10
N GLY A 210 -5.31 8.12 0.60
CA GLY A 210 -5.89 7.86 1.92
C GLY A 210 -4.80 7.93 2.99
N TYR A 211 -5.00 8.72 4.04
CA TYR A 211 -4.09 8.83 5.18
C TYR A 211 -4.80 8.61 6.49
N VAL A 212 -4.23 7.77 7.34
CA VAL A 212 -4.70 7.57 8.71
C VAL A 212 -3.49 7.62 9.66
N ALA A 213 -3.46 8.59 10.57
CA ALA A 213 -2.39 8.66 11.57
C ALA A 213 -2.35 7.38 12.41
N VAL A 214 -1.16 6.85 12.67
CA VAL A 214 -0.95 5.63 13.49
C VAL A 214 -1.59 5.79 14.86
N SER A 215 -1.50 6.96 15.45
CA SER A 215 -2.13 7.27 16.76
C SER A 215 -3.65 7.02 16.80
N GLN A 216 -4.36 6.97 15.66
CA GLN A 216 -5.78 6.62 15.65
C GLN A 216 -6.01 5.12 15.85
N PHE A 217 -5.05 4.27 15.47
CA PHE A 217 -5.08 2.84 15.76
C PHE A 217 -4.65 2.59 17.19
N GLU A 218 -3.57 3.24 17.66
CA GLU A 218 -3.03 3.10 19.01
C GLU A 218 -4.00 3.59 20.11
N LYS A 219 -4.88 4.55 19.82
CA LYS A 219 -5.97 4.94 20.74
C LYS A 219 -6.91 3.78 21.06
N LYS A 220 -7.07 2.82 20.14
CA LYS A 220 -7.93 1.64 20.34
C LYS A 220 -7.16 0.44 20.88
N ASP A 221 -5.91 0.32 20.48
CA ASP A 221 -4.99 -0.75 20.85
C ASP A 221 -3.57 -0.17 20.94
N PRO A 222 -3.07 0.15 22.16
CA PRO A 222 -1.74 0.74 22.33
C PRO A 222 -0.58 -0.11 21.77
N HIS A 223 -0.80 -1.41 21.56
CA HIS A 223 0.16 -2.35 20.98
C HIS A 223 -0.12 -2.65 19.50
N TRP A 224 -0.88 -1.81 18.80
CA TRP A 224 -1.28 -2.04 17.42
C TRP A 224 -0.06 -2.24 16.51
N THR A 225 0.95 -1.40 16.60
CA THR A 225 2.17 -1.48 15.77
C THR A 225 3.04 -2.71 16.03
N GLU A 226 2.80 -3.44 17.13
CA GLU A 226 3.53 -4.64 17.52
C GLU A 226 2.89 -5.93 16.96
N LYS A 227 1.75 -5.84 16.29
CA LYS A 227 0.92 -6.96 15.85
C LYS A 227 0.95 -7.16 14.34
N PHE A 228 0.57 -8.36 13.91
CA PHE A 228 0.23 -8.62 12.52
C PHE A 228 -1.16 -8.07 12.20
N HIS A 229 -1.29 -7.45 11.04
CA HIS A 229 -2.52 -6.89 10.51
C HIS A 229 -2.81 -7.47 9.13
N VAL A 230 -4.09 -7.58 8.76
CA VAL A 230 -4.51 -7.99 7.42
C VAL A 230 -4.71 -6.74 6.57
N TRP A 231 -3.80 -6.53 5.64
CA TRP A 231 -3.85 -5.48 4.63
C TRP A 231 -4.58 -6.03 3.41
N ARG A 232 -5.65 -5.36 2.99
CA ARG A 232 -6.51 -5.87 1.94
C ARG A 232 -6.80 -4.82 0.87
N LEU A 233 -6.72 -5.26 -0.39
CA LEU A 233 -7.22 -4.55 -1.56
C LEU A 233 -8.38 -5.35 -2.16
N ASP A 234 -9.53 -4.72 -2.33
CA ASP A 234 -10.61 -5.20 -3.20
C ASP A 234 -10.57 -4.37 -4.50
N TRP A 235 -10.10 -4.99 -5.58
CA TRP A 235 -9.98 -4.36 -6.88
C TRP A 235 -11.05 -4.93 -7.83
N THR A 236 -11.99 -4.07 -8.18
CA THR A 236 -13.11 -4.36 -9.09
C THR A 236 -13.03 -3.48 -10.34
N PRO A 237 -13.80 -3.72 -11.40
CA PRO A 237 -13.87 -2.81 -12.55
C PRO A 237 -14.37 -1.38 -12.22
N LYS A 238 -14.92 -1.16 -11.04
CA LYS A 238 -15.48 0.14 -10.61
C LYS A 238 -14.62 0.88 -9.59
N TYR A 239 -14.00 0.13 -8.66
CA TYR A 239 -13.34 0.69 -7.47
C TYR A 239 -12.08 -0.09 -7.11
N LEU A 240 -11.13 0.64 -6.48
CA LEU A 240 -10.18 0.07 -5.54
C LEU A 240 -10.70 0.44 -4.14
N LYS A 241 -10.84 -0.54 -3.26
CA LYS A 241 -11.12 -0.33 -1.85
C LYS A 241 -10.00 -0.94 -1.03
N ILE A 242 -9.37 -0.15 -0.18
CA ILE A 242 -8.19 -0.56 0.58
C ILE A 242 -8.53 -0.54 2.08
N TYR A 243 -8.11 -1.60 2.78
CA TYR A 243 -8.49 -1.84 4.16
C TYR A 243 -7.31 -2.30 5.01
N VAL A 244 -7.40 -2.08 6.32
CA VAL A 244 -6.64 -2.80 7.35
C VAL A 244 -7.60 -3.38 8.38
N ASP A 245 -7.49 -4.68 8.67
CA ASP A 245 -8.35 -5.41 9.62
C ASP A 245 -9.85 -5.14 9.42
N GLY A 246 -10.28 -5.11 8.15
CA GLY A 246 -11.66 -4.77 7.79
C GLY A 246 -12.04 -3.30 7.85
N LYS A 247 -11.21 -2.41 8.44
CA LYS A 247 -11.43 -0.97 8.45
C LYS A 247 -11.06 -0.39 7.08
N LEU A 248 -12.00 0.25 6.41
CA LEU A 248 -11.78 0.96 5.15
C LEU A 248 -10.82 2.15 5.36
N LEU A 249 -9.76 2.21 4.55
CA LEU A 249 -8.77 3.29 4.52
C LEU A 249 -9.03 4.26 3.36
N ASN A 250 -9.29 3.71 2.16
CA ASN A 250 -9.57 4.52 0.96
C ASN A 250 -10.52 3.81 0.00
N THR A 251 -11.28 4.61 -0.77
CA THR A 251 -12.13 4.14 -1.89
C THR A 251 -11.84 5.00 -3.12
N ILE A 252 -11.23 4.41 -4.14
CA ILE A 252 -10.81 5.09 -5.36
C ILE A 252 -11.73 4.67 -6.52
N GLU A 253 -12.43 5.64 -7.11
CA GLU A 253 -13.34 5.41 -8.22
C GLU A 253 -12.57 5.31 -9.55
N LEU A 254 -12.55 4.14 -10.18
CA LEU A 254 -11.76 3.91 -11.40
C LEU A 254 -12.24 4.70 -12.64
N ARG A 255 -13.43 5.31 -12.61
CA ARG A 255 -13.83 6.24 -13.67
C ARG A 255 -13.00 7.53 -13.68
N LYS A 256 -12.31 7.85 -12.58
CA LYS A 256 -11.52 9.07 -12.40
C LYS A 256 -10.02 8.88 -12.65
N THR A 257 -9.54 7.64 -12.83
CA THR A 257 -8.11 7.29 -12.83
C THR A 257 -7.54 7.09 -14.24
N ARG A 258 -8.01 7.85 -15.23
CA ARG A 258 -7.44 7.81 -16.59
C ARG A 258 -6.18 8.65 -16.66
N ASN A 259 -5.17 8.13 -17.36
CA ASN A 259 -3.99 8.90 -17.75
C ASN A 259 -4.39 10.15 -18.53
N GLN A 260 -3.73 11.27 -18.27
CA GLN A 260 -4.14 12.58 -18.79
C GLN A 260 -3.56 12.93 -20.16
N GLY A 261 -2.81 12.01 -20.77
CA GLY A 261 -2.44 12.08 -22.17
C GLY A 261 -1.01 12.52 -22.45
N TRP A 262 -0.07 12.34 -21.51
CA TRP A 262 1.34 12.42 -21.86
C TRP A 262 1.66 11.42 -22.98
N GLN A 263 2.34 11.88 -24.05
CA GLN A 263 2.55 11.11 -25.27
C GLN A 263 1.29 10.44 -25.89
N GLY A 264 0.12 11.04 -25.65
CA GLY A 264 -1.14 10.52 -26.15
C GLY A 264 -1.77 9.40 -25.31
N ASN A 265 -1.11 8.93 -24.25
CA ASN A 265 -1.65 7.88 -23.40
C ASN A 265 -2.85 8.40 -22.56
N ARG A 266 -4.03 7.84 -22.84
CA ARG A 266 -5.30 8.11 -22.15
C ARG A 266 -5.94 6.84 -21.60
N LEU A 267 -5.16 5.77 -21.48
CA LEU A 267 -5.63 4.51 -20.90
C LEU A 267 -5.95 4.70 -19.41
N ASN A 268 -6.78 3.83 -18.90
CA ASN A 268 -6.96 3.70 -17.46
C ASN A 268 -6.13 2.50 -17.00
N PRO A 269 -5.03 2.69 -16.26
CA PRO A 269 -4.13 1.59 -15.92
C PRO A 269 -4.76 0.55 -14.99
N PHE A 270 -5.85 0.88 -14.30
CA PHE A 270 -6.55 -0.07 -13.42
C PHE A 270 -7.69 -0.79 -14.12
N LYS A 271 -7.93 -0.49 -15.42
CA LYS A 271 -8.98 -1.07 -16.25
C LYS A 271 -8.47 -1.44 -17.66
N SER A 272 -7.15 -1.45 -17.85
CA SER A 272 -6.57 -1.71 -19.18
C SER A 272 -6.99 -3.07 -19.71
N ASP A 273 -7.40 -3.09 -20.96
CA ASP A 273 -7.73 -4.30 -21.73
C ASP A 273 -6.57 -4.72 -22.63
N GLU A 274 -5.40 -4.07 -22.50
CA GLU A 274 -4.21 -4.46 -23.24
C GLU A 274 -3.83 -5.91 -22.92
N GLU A 275 -3.45 -6.63 -23.96
CA GLU A 275 -2.99 -8.00 -23.84
C GLU A 275 -1.82 -8.08 -22.85
N ASP A 276 -1.81 -9.07 -21.97
CA ASP A 276 -0.81 -9.30 -20.93
C ASP A 276 -0.57 -8.12 -19.96
N PHE A 277 -1.47 -7.13 -19.95
CA PHE A 277 -1.40 -6.07 -18.96
C PHE A 277 -1.91 -6.57 -17.59
N GLY A 278 -1.16 -6.28 -16.56
CA GLY A 278 -1.52 -6.52 -15.17
C GLY A 278 -0.57 -5.78 -14.23
N LEU A 279 -0.92 -5.75 -12.95
CA LEU A 279 -0.07 -5.20 -11.92
C LEU A 279 0.59 -6.32 -11.13
N TYR A 280 1.90 -6.21 -10.94
CA TYR A 280 2.68 -7.12 -10.11
C TYR A 280 2.86 -6.56 -8.70
N LEU A 281 2.98 -7.45 -7.72
CA LEU A 281 3.11 -7.09 -6.31
C LEU A 281 4.58 -6.80 -5.95
N ILE A 282 4.77 -5.84 -5.06
CA ILE A 282 6.06 -5.50 -4.47
C ILE A 282 5.91 -5.45 -2.94
N LEU A 283 6.85 -6.08 -2.24
CA LEU A 283 7.03 -6.02 -0.80
C LEU A 283 8.43 -5.48 -0.53
N ASN A 284 8.55 -4.31 0.07
CA ASN A 284 9.86 -3.74 0.36
C ASN A 284 9.90 -2.99 1.69
N LEU A 285 11.10 -2.87 2.22
CA LEU A 285 11.42 -2.01 3.35
C LEU A 285 12.43 -0.96 2.90
N ALA A 286 11.94 0.23 2.54
CA ALA A 286 12.81 1.37 2.28
C ALA A 286 13.26 2.02 3.58
N LEU A 287 14.39 2.73 3.55
CA LEU A 287 14.99 3.39 4.71
C LEU A 287 15.31 4.85 4.38
N GLY A 288 14.99 5.74 5.33
CA GLY A 288 15.19 7.18 5.15
C GLY A 288 14.06 7.86 4.37
N ARG A 289 14.34 9.03 3.81
CA ARG A 289 13.38 9.84 3.03
C ARG A 289 12.06 10.04 3.80
N HIS A 290 10.95 9.52 3.29
CA HIS A 290 9.64 9.62 3.93
C HIS A 290 9.58 8.90 5.29
N GLY A 291 10.39 7.88 5.51
CA GLY A 291 10.54 7.21 6.82
C GLY A 291 11.22 8.07 7.89
N GLY A 292 11.83 9.19 7.49
CA GLY A 292 12.62 10.05 8.37
C GLY A 292 14.07 9.59 8.52
N THR A 293 14.75 10.09 9.54
CA THR A 293 16.15 9.75 9.81
C THR A 293 16.21 8.45 10.63
N PRO A 294 16.97 7.42 10.18
CA PRO A 294 17.16 6.21 10.93
C PRO A 294 17.78 6.47 12.32
N ASP A 295 17.24 5.83 13.34
CA ASP A 295 17.87 5.70 14.66
C ASP A 295 18.66 4.39 14.70
N ASN A 296 19.96 4.44 14.46
CA ASN A 296 20.81 3.27 14.32
C ASN A 296 20.80 2.34 15.55
N ALA A 297 20.47 2.88 16.74
CA ALA A 297 20.38 2.08 17.96
C ALA A 297 19.19 1.09 17.95
N ARG A 298 18.24 1.29 17.06
CA ARG A 298 17.06 0.44 16.92
C ARG A 298 17.16 -0.61 15.81
N TYR A 299 18.27 -0.63 15.07
CA TYR A 299 18.51 -1.60 14.00
C TYR A 299 19.20 -2.85 14.53
N PRO A 300 19.00 -4.04 13.94
CA PRO A 300 18.16 -4.28 12.77
C PRO A 300 16.66 -4.09 13.05
N ILE A 301 15.91 -3.72 12.01
CA ILE A 301 14.45 -3.66 12.03
C ILE A 301 13.88 -4.70 11.09
N HIS A 302 12.70 -5.22 11.42
CA HIS A 302 12.11 -6.37 10.75
C HIS A 302 10.71 -6.05 10.22
N TYR A 303 10.47 -6.38 8.96
CA TYR A 303 9.18 -6.36 8.32
C TYR A 303 8.77 -7.81 8.05
N TYR A 304 7.83 -8.32 8.84
CA TYR A 304 7.35 -9.69 8.74
C TYR A 304 6.11 -9.80 7.89
N VAL A 305 6.10 -10.74 6.93
CA VAL A 305 4.91 -11.10 6.14
C VAL A 305 4.60 -12.57 6.37
N ASP A 306 3.42 -12.83 6.91
CA ASP A 306 2.92 -14.18 7.23
C ASP A 306 2.37 -14.86 5.99
N TYR A 307 1.55 -14.15 5.21
CA TYR A 307 1.07 -14.65 3.94
C TYR A 307 0.74 -13.55 2.94
N VAL A 308 0.73 -13.94 1.67
CA VAL A 308 0.12 -13.20 0.56
C VAL A 308 -0.90 -14.11 -0.12
N ARG A 309 -2.15 -13.64 -0.30
CA ARG A 309 -3.23 -14.40 -0.94
C ARG A 309 -3.95 -13.53 -1.97
N VAL A 310 -4.13 -14.06 -3.17
CA VAL A 310 -4.85 -13.37 -4.26
C VAL A 310 -6.02 -14.21 -4.70
N TYR A 311 -7.22 -13.62 -4.61
CA TYR A 311 -8.47 -14.24 -5.00
C TYR A 311 -9.07 -13.50 -6.20
N GLN A 312 -9.64 -14.25 -7.15
CA GLN A 312 -10.35 -13.67 -8.29
C GLN A 312 -11.76 -14.23 -8.42
N PRO A 313 -12.73 -13.41 -8.92
CA PRO A 313 -14.09 -13.87 -9.16
C PRO A 313 -14.12 -15.06 -10.14
N VAL A 314 -14.89 -16.10 -9.81
CA VAL A 314 -15.01 -17.29 -10.66
C VAL A 314 -15.55 -16.93 -12.05
N ARG A 315 -16.41 -15.90 -12.16
CA ARG A 315 -17.02 -15.46 -13.44
C ARG A 315 -16.02 -14.82 -14.41
N VAL A 316 -14.96 -14.17 -13.91
CA VAL A 316 -13.92 -13.57 -14.78
C VAL A 316 -13.15 -14.65 -15.55
N ALA A 317 -13.01 -15.84 -14.96
CA ALA A 317 -12.36 -16.97 -15.63
C ALA A 317 -13.16 -17.55 -16.83
N TYR A 318 -14.47 -17.28 -16.90
CA TYR A 318 -15.30 -17.70 -18.06
C TYR A 318 -15.26 -16.68 -19.20
N GLU A 319 -15.18 -15.38 -18.90
CA GLU A 319 -15.11 -14.35 -19.94
C GLU A 319 -13.77 -14.37 -20.71
N CYS A 320 -12.68 -14.74 -20.03
CA CYS A 320 -11.37 -14.91 -20.71
C CYS A 320 -11.24 -16.18 -21.55
N ARG A 321 -12.17 -17.16 -21.45
CA ARG A 321 -12.15 -18.40 -22.24
C ARG A 321 -12.93 -18.32 -23.56
N HIS A 322 -13.63 -17.23 -23.82
CA HIS A 322 -14.44 -17.06 -25.05
C HIS A 322 -13.89 -15.99 -26.00
N ILE A 323 -12.64 -15.57 -25.81
CA ILE A 323 -11.93 -14.74 -26.77
C ILE A 323 -10.76 -15.59 -27.32
N PHE A 324 -11.13 -16.63 -28.09
CA PHE A 324 -10.26 -17.30 -29.07
C PHE A 324 -11.05 -17.46 -30.37
#